data_31904a95e5f3e7b46067564503256249
#
_entry.id   31904a95e5f3e7b46067564503256249
#
_cell.length_a   1.000
_cell.length_b   1.000
_cell.length_c   1.000
_cell.angle_alpha   90.00
_cell.angle_beta   90.00
_cell.angle_gamma   90.00
#
_symmetry.space_group_name_H-M   'P 1'
#
loop_
_entity.id
_entity.type
_entity.pdbx_description
1 polymer ?
#
loop_
_entity_poly.entity_id
_entity_poly.type
_entity_poly.pdbx_seq_one_letter_code
_entity_poly.pdbx_strand_id
1 'polypeptide(L)'
;VISTGQRKPALKKILSILGLLIGLVALIASISFYLGYVNYYRYQEEKKSIKSLESDFESLEARLEQAVRFYPLPVFYSELGWLRLQRAMGEIEFGLPERSGQFLDSSREALKEAISKNPVDHSFFWELSKVYFLYNYPLLTYAEKGRLLCQEAVRRHPYNDFLLINVAIVFVEQWPLLESSEKDWLRDSLQRLIAVDSGFIKRLKNKWRQNYKETRSLELKLAELGLESLD
;
A
#
# COMPACT_ATOMS: atom_id res chain seq x y z
N VAL A 1 -56.46 -28.82 27.58
CA VAL A 1 -56.54 -27.70 26.61
C VAL A 1 -55.55 -26.65 27.04
N ILE A 2 -54.36 -26.63 26.41
CA ILE A 2 -53.28 -25.69 26.73
C ILE A 2 -53.58 -24.39 25.97
N SER A 3 -53.82 -23.31 26.69
CA SER A 3 -54.13 -21.97 26.18
C SER A 3 -52.96 -21.41 25.34
N THR A 4 -53.12 -21.36 24.01
CA THR A 4 -52.22 -20.81 23.04
C THR A 4 -52.26 -19.26 22.91
N GLY A 5 -53.05 -18.59 23.78
CA GLY A 5 -53.37 -17.16 23.64
C GLY A 5 -52.30 -16.18 24.22
N GLN A 6 -51.46 -16.58 25.17
CA GLN A 6 -50.58 -15.64 25.88
C GLN A 6 -49.17 -15.44 25.27
N ARG A 7 -48.73 -16.25 24.30
CA ARG A 7 -47.38 -16.15 23.69
C ARG A 7 -47.19 -14.99 22.68
N LYS A 8 -48.30 -14.53 22.06
CA LYS A 8 -48.24 -13.49 20.99
C LYS A 8 -47.81 -12.09 21.47
N PRO A 9 -48.24 -11.57 22.65
CA PRO A 9 -47.83 -10.23 23.07
C PRO A 9 -46.36 -10.17 23.55
N ALA A 10 -45.83 -11.23 24.15
CA ALA A 10 -44.43 -11.32 24.57
C ALA A 10 -43.47 -11.34 23.35
N LEU A 11 -43.81 -12.12 22.32
CA LEU A 11 -43.03 -12.18 21.08
C LEU A 11 -42.99 -10.82 20.35
N LYS A 12 -44.08 -10.09 20.28
CA LYS A 12 -44.12 -8.73 19.72
C LYS A 12 -43.23 -7.75 20.47
N LYS A 13 -43.21 -7.79 21.81
CA LYS A 13 -42.32 -6.96 22.64
C LYS A 13 -40.86 -7.30 22.41
N ILE A 14 -40.48 -8.57 22.34
CA ILE A 14 -39.13 -9.03 22.06
C ILE A 14 -38.68 -8.55 20.68
N LEU A 15 -39.49 -8.71 19.64
CA LEU A 15 -39.19 -8.24 18.29
C LEU A 15 -39.05 -6.71 18.22
N SER A 16 -39.87 -5.94 18.97
CA SER A 16 -39.72 -4.49 19.02
C SER A 16 -38.43 -4.06 19.71
N ILE A 17 -38.04 -4.70 20.81
CA ILE A 17 -36.79 -4.44 21.51
C ILE A 17 -35.58 -4.79 20.60
N LEU A 18 -35.62 -5.93 19.94
CA LEU A 18 -34.58 -6.35 18.98
C LEU A 18 -34.46 -5.35 17.82
N GLY A 19 -35.57 -4.90 17.25
CA GLY A 19 -35.60 -3.89 16.20
C GLY A 19 -34.97 -2.55 16.66
N LEU A 20 -35.28 -2.14 17.90
CA LEU A 20 -34.70 -0.92 18.50
C LEU A 20 -33.19 -1.04 18.72
N LEU A 21 -32.73 -2.20 19.19
CA LEU A 21 -31.28 -2.48 19.36
C LEU A 21 -30.54 -2.47 18.03
N ILE A 22 -31.11 -3.11 16.99
CA ILE A 22 -30.52 -3.11 15.64
C ILE A 22 -30.48 -1.68 15.10
N GLY A 23 -31.55 -0.89 15.27
CA GLY A 23 -31.57 0.51 14.86
C GLY A 23 -30.53 1.37 15.58
N LEU A 24 -30.33 1.16 16.88
CA LEU A 24 -29.32 1.85 17.65
C LEU A 24 -27.88 1.49 17.19
N VAL A 25 -27.61 0.21 16.96
CA VAL A 25 -26.31 -0.26 16.44
C VAL A 25 -26.05 0.34 15.07
N ALA A 26 -27.05 0.34 14.17
CA ALA A 26 -26.92 0.94 12.85
C ALA A 26 -26.67 2.45 12.91
N LEU A 27 -27.32 3.16 13.84
CA LEU A 27 -27.08 4.59 14.06
C LEU A 27 -25.66 4.87 14.52
N ILE A 28 -25.16 4.12 15.52
CA ILE A 28 -23.80 4.24 16.03
C ILE A 28 -22.80 3.96 14.91
N ALA A 29 -22.99 2.90 14.14
CA ALA A 29 -22.12 2.56 13.01
C ALA A 29 -22.12 3.68 11.96
N SER A 30 -23.27 4.26 11.64
CA SER A 30 -23.39 5.38 10.69
C SER A 30 -22.67 6.64 11.17
N ILE A 31 -22.80 6.98 12.45
CA ILE A 31 -22.09 8.11 13.05
C ILE A 31 -20.57 7.87 13.02
N SER A 32 -20.13 6.67 13.40
CA SER A 32 -18.70 6.30 13.38
C SER A 32 -18.11 6.37 11.97
N PHE A 33 -18.84 5.83 10.99
CA PHE A 33 -18.49 5.93 9.58
C PHE A 33 -18.34 7.39 9.12
N TYR A 34 -19.34 8.23 9.43
CA TYR A 34 -19.34 9.66 9.08
C TYR A 34 -18.13 10.37 9.70
N LEU A 35 -17.86 10.17 10.99
CA LEU A 35 -16.74 10.79 11.68
C LEU A 35 -15.38 10.32 11.11
N GLY A 36 -15.26 9.04 10.76
CA GLY A 36 -14.09 8.50 10.08
C GLY A 36 -13.83 9.20 8.74
N TYR A 37 -14.86 9.32 7.92
CA TYR A 37 -14.73 10.00 6.62
C TYR A 37 -14.49 11.51 6.72
N VAL A 38 -15.08 12.20 7.70
CA VAL A 38 -14.82 13.64 7.91
C VAL A 38 -13.35 13.88 8.26
N ASN A 39 -12.76 13.06 9.14
CA ASN A 39 -11.35 13.18 9.47
C ASN A 39 -10.45 12.84 8.28
N TYR A 40 -10.78 11.80 7.52
CA TYR A 40 -10.06 11.44 6.29
C TYR A 40 -10.17 12.54 5.22
N TYR A 41 -11.36 13.13 5.01
CA TYR A 41 -11.53 14.24 4.10
C TYR A 41 -10.70 15.46 4.50
N ARG A 42 -10.71 15.82 5.78
CA ARG A 42 -9.85 16.91 6.31
C ARG A 42 -8.37 16.62 6.08
N TYR A 43 -7.92 15.40 6.32
CA TYR A 43 -6.56 14.97 5.99
C TYR A 43 -6.24 15.20 4.51
N GLN A 44 -7.14 14.79 3.60
CA GLN A 44 -6.93 14.96 2.15
C GLN A 44 -6.85 16.45 1.75
N GLU A 45 -7.65 17.31 2.34
CA GLU A 45 -7.62 18.75 2.08
C GLU A 45 -6.33 19.39 2.66
N GLU A 46 -5.97 19.07 3.89
CA GLU A 46 -4.71 19.51 4.50
C GLU A 46 -3.51 19.04 3.66
N LYS A 47 -3.45 17.78 3.24
CA LYS A 47 -2.40 17.21 2.38
C LYS A 47 -2.23 17.97 1.07
N LYS A 48 -3.32 18.45 0.44
CA LYS A 48 -3.26 19.25 -0.80
C LYS A 48 -2.72 20.66 -0.58
N SER A 49 -2.95 21.24 0.60
CA SER A 49 -2.56 22.61 0.91
C SER A 49 -1.11 22.76 1.37
N ILE A 50 -0.46 21.64 1.73
CA ILE A 50 0.89 21.61 2.30
C ILE A 50 1.92 21.85 1.21
N LYS A 51 2.76 22.88 1.39
CA LYS A 51 3.91 23.16 0.53
C LYS A 51 5.16 22.35 0.91
N SER A 52 5.25 21.90 2.17
CA SER A 52 6.32 21.08 2.70
C SER A 52 5.70 20.07 3.67
N LEU A 53 5.86 18.80 3.41
CA LEU A 53 5.33 17.72 4.27
C LEU A 53 5.88 17.78 5.71
N GLU A 54 7.06 18.35 5.91
CA GLU A 54 7.79 18.29 7.18
C GLU A 54 7.11 19.07 8.32
N SER A 55 6.47 20.21 8.02
CA SER A 55 5.88 21.06 9.06
C SER A 55 4.58 20.54 9.65
N ASP A 56 3.90 19.62 8.95
CA ASP A 56 2.52 19.27 9.25
C ASP A 56 2.27 17.77 9.42
N PHE A 57 3.33 16.93 9.48
CA PHE A 57 3.21 15.49 9.68
C PHE A 57 2.35 15.11 10.87
N GLU A 58 2.53 15.78 12.01
CA GLU A 58 1.80 15.45 13.25
C GLU A 58 0.30 15.72 13.13
N SER A 59 -0.08 16.84 12.47
CA SER A 59 -1.48 17.16 12.21
C SER A 59 -2.12 16.12 11.29
N LEU A 60 -1.44 15.80 10.18
CA LEU A 60 -1.91 14.82 9.20
C LEU A 60 -2.05 13.42 9.82
N GLU A 61 -1.06 13.00 10.60
CA GLU A 61 -1.06 11.70 11.29
C GLU A 61 -2.22 11.63 12.28
N ALA A 62 -2.41 12.67 13.11
CA ALA A 62 -3.52 12.74 14.05
C ALA A 62 -4.90 12.64 13.38
N ARG A 63 -5.08 13.25 12.19
CA ARG A 63 -6.33 13.12 11.40
C ARG A 63 -6.57 11.70 10.94
N LEU A 64 -5.53 11.03 10.42
CA LEU A 64 -5.65 9.64 9.96
C LEU A 64 -5.87 8.67 11.12
N GLU A 65 -5.20 8.87 12.26
CA GLU A 65 -5.42 8.08 13.46
C GLU A 65 -6.85 8.21 13.98
N GLN A 66 -7.41 9.43 13.97
CA GLN A 66 -8.81 9.64 14.29
C GLN A 66 -9.73 8.95 13.28
N ALA A 67 -9.45 9.03 11.98
CA ALA A 67 -10.23 8.33 10.96
C ALA A 67 -10.24 6.81 11.20
N VAL A 68 -9.08 6.20 11.44
CA VAL A 68 -8.92 4.79 11.78
C VAL A 68 -9.66 4.42 13.06
N ARG A 69 -9.57 5.26 14.09
CA ARG A 69 -10.23 5.03 15.39
C ARG A 69 -11.76 5.02 15.28
N PHE A 70 -12.32 5.90 14.48
CA PHE A 70 -13.78 5.97 14.30
C PHE A 70 -14.29 4.88 13.37
N TYR A 71 -13.58 4.63 12.25
CA TYR A 71 -13.99 3.63 11.29
C TYR A 71 -12.77 3.03 10.57
N PRO A 72 -12.36 1.80 10.91
CA PRO A 72 -11.08 1.21 10.51
C PRO A 72 -11.11 0.67 9.06
N LEU A 73 -11.13 1.56 8.06
CA LEU A 73 -11.07 1.21 6.64
C LEU A 73 -9.65 0.88 6.18
N PRO A 74 -9.47 -0.06 5.22
CA PRO A 74 -8.16 -0.39 4.65
C PRO A 74 -7.43 0.84 4.10
N VAL A 75 -8.15 1.74 3.42
CA VAL A 75 -7.56 2.95 2.83
C VAL A 75 -7.01 3.91 3.89
N PHE A 76 -7.63 4.02 5.07
CA PHE A 76 -7.13 4.89 6.14
C PHE A 76 -5.82 4.34 6.73
N TYR A 77 -5.73 3.02 6.91
CA TYR A 77 -4.50 2.36 7.32
C TYR A 77 -3.39 2.49 6.26
N SER A 78 -3.73 2.35 4.99
CA SER A 78 -2.76 2.50 3.89
C SER A 78 -2.18 3.91 3.83
N GLU A 79 -3.03 4.94 3.93
CA GLU A 79 -2.58 6.34 3.96
C GLU A 79 -1.75 6.65 5.21
N LEU A 80 -2.12 6.10 6.38
CA LEU A 80 -1.35 6.22 7.61
C LEU A 80 0.03 5.57 7.47
N GLY A 81 0.07 4.37 6.89
CA GLY A 81 1.32 3.67 6.60
C GLY A 81 2.20 4.44 5.62
N TRP A 82 1.62 4.97 4.54
CA TRP A 82 2.32 5.81 3.57
C TRP A 82 2.88 7.08 4.21
N LEU A 83 2.09 7.78 5.02
CA LEU A 83 2.52 9.02 5.69
C LEU A 83 3.73 8.77 6.60
N ARG A 84 3.69 7.69 7.41
CA ARG A 84 4.79 7.28 8.28
C ARG A 84 6.03 6.87 7.48
N LEU A 85 5.84 6.22 6.33
CA LEU A 85 6.93 5.91 5.41
C LEU A 85 7.61 7.17 4.88
N GLN A 86 6.83 8.19 4.48
CA GLN A 86 7.40 9.48 4.04
C GLN A 86 8.21 10.16 5.17
N ARG A 87 7.71 10.10 6.41
CA ARG A 87 8.45 10.61 7.56
C ARG A 87 9.77 9.86 7.79
N ALA A 88 9.73 8.52 7.70
CA ALA A 88 10.95 7.71 7.80
C ALA A 88 11.98 8.07 6.72
N MET A 89 11.54 8.29 5.48
CA MET A 89 12.40 8.71 4.37
C MET A 89 13.06 10.07 4.65
N GLY A 90 12.29 11.05 5.14
CA GLY A 90 12.82 12.35 5.54
C GLY A 90 13.90 12.21 6.63
N GLU A 91 13.67 11.41 7.68
CA GLU A 91 14.67 11.19 8.74
C GLU A 91 15.97 10.55 8.18
N ILE A 92 15.87 9.65 7.21
CA ILE A 92 17.03 9.05 6.53
C ILE A 92 17.78 10.11 5.71
N GLU A 93 17.06 10.95 4.96
CA GLU A 93 17.66 12.02 4.14
C GLU A 93 18.37 13.07 5.01
N PHE A 94 17.86 13.36 6.21
CA PHE A 94 18.51 14.23 7.18
C PHE A 94 19.66 13.58 7.96
N GLY A 95 20.01 12.33 7.66
CA GLY A 95 21.10 11.62 8.31
C GLY A 95 20.76 11.12 9.73
N LEU A 96 19.49 10.91 10.04
CA LEU A 96 18.97 10.43 11.32
C LEU A 96 18.36 9.01 11.22
N PRO A 97 19.10 8.00 10.72
CA PRO A 97 18.53 6.67 10.44
C PRO A 97 17.99 5.96 11.69
N GLU A 98 18.51 6.27 12.87
CA GLU A 98 18.05 5.68 14.13
C GLU A 98 16.60 6.07 14.44
N ARG A 99 16.19 7.31 14.09
CA ARG A 99 14.81 7.77 14.27
C ARG A 99 13.85 7.16 13.25
N SER A 100 14.35 6.87 12.07
CA SER A 100 13.54 6.30 10.99
C SER A 100 12.95 4.93 11.36
N GLY A 101 13.65 4.13 12.20
CA GLY A 101 13.24 2.79 12.56
C GLY A 101 11.83 2.73 13.19
N GLN A 102 11.51 3.65 14.10
CA GLN A 102 10.18 3.71 14.74
C GLN A 102 9.07 4.02 13.72
N PHE A 103 9.33 4.92 12.77
CA PHE A 103 8.38 5.25 11.71
C PHE A 103 8.22 4.10 10.71
N LEU A 104 9.29 3.38 10.39
CA LEU A 104 9.22 2.18 9.55
C LEU A 104 8.40 1.08 10.23
N ASP A 105 8.61 0.83 11.52
CA ASP A 105 7.83 -0.15 12.28
C ASP A 105 6.35 0.20 12.31
N SER A 106 6.02 1.44 12.62
CA SER A 106 4.63 1.89 12.68
C SER A 106 3.97 1.95 11.29
N SER A 107 4.74 2.26 10.23
CA SER A 107 4.29 2.16 8.84
C SER A 107 3.98 0.72 8.46
N ARG A 108 4.90 -0.21 8.78
CA ARG A 108 4.73 -1.65 8.54
C ARG A 108 3.44 -2.19 9.17
N GLU A 109 3.20 -1.87 10.43
CA GLU A 109 2.00 -2.35 11.12
C GLU A 109 0.72 -1.78 10.49
N ALA A 110 0.69 -0.50 10.15
CA ALA A 110 -0.47 0.10 9.47
C ALA A 110 -0.74 -0.56 8.11
N LEU A 111 0.31 -0.79 7.29
CA LEU A 111 0.15 -1.44 5.98
C LEU A 111 -0.26 -2.91 6.10
N LYS A 112 0.21 -3.65 7.10
CA LYS A 112 -0.29 -5.01 7.39
C LYS A 112 -1.77 -5.01 7.76
N GLU A 113 -2.23 -4.05 8.54
CA GLU A 113 -3.66 -3.89 8.84
C GLU A 113 -4.47 -3.58 7.58
N ALA A 114 -3.97 -2.72 6.69
CA ALA A 114 -4.61 -2.47 5.40
C ALA A 114 -4.76 -3.77 4.58
N ILE A 115 -3.67 -4.55 4.47
CA ILE A 115 -3.65 -5.85 3.78
C ILE A 115 -4.63 -6.85 4.43
N SER A 116 -4.65 -6.93 5.77
CA SER A 116 -5.54 -7.85 6.49
C SER A 116 -7.01 -7.60 6.20
N LYS A 117 -7.37 -6.33 6.00
CA LYS A 117 -8.74 -5.88 5.72
C LYS A 117 -9.11 -5.93 4.23
N ASN A 118 -8.15 -5.78 3.35
CA ASN A 118 -8.33 -5.88 1.90
C ASN A 118 -7.10 -6.52 1.24
N PRO A 119 -7.00 -7.86 1.25
CA PRO A 119 -5.83 -8.58 0.74
C PRO A 119 -5.71 -8.61 -0.79
N VAL A 120 -6.69 -8.06 -1.53
CA VAL A 120 -6.66 -8.05 -3.00
C VAL A 120 -6.03 -6.78 -3.58
N ASP A 121 -5.88 -5.73 -2.77
CA ASP A 121 -5.33 -4.45 -3.24
C ASP A 121 -3.79 -4.53 -3.37
N HIS A 122 -3.32 -4.47 -4.60
CA HIS A 122 -1.90 -4.55 -4.93
C HIS A 122 -1.09 -3.37 -4.36
N SER A 123 -1.70 -2.21 -4.19
CA SER A 123 -1.00 -1.00 -3.75
C SER A 123 -0.47 -1.14 -2.32
N PHE A 124 -1.17 -1.86 -1.44
CA PHE A 124 -0.74 -2.06 -0.06
C PHE A 124 0.53 -2.93 0.02
N PHE A 125 0.65 -3.93 -0.86
CA PHE A 125 1.85 -4.76 -0.96
C PHE A 125 3.03 -3.97 -1.52
N TRP A 126 2.78 -3.13 -2.53
CA TRP A 126 3.77 -2.23 -3.07
C TRP A 126 4.30 -1.24 -2.03
N GLU A 127 3.41 -0.58 -1.28
CA GLU A 127 3.83 0.35 -0.21
C GLU A 127 4.59 -0.40 0.91
N LEU A 128 4.13 -1.58 1.31
CA LEU A 128 4.83 -2.38 2.32
C LEU A 128 6.22 -2.86 1.83
N SER A 129 6.40 -3.12 0.54
CA SER A 129 7.71 -3.47 -0.03
C SER A 129 8.74 -2.37 0.18
N LYS A 130 8.34 -1.10 -0.01
CA LYS A 130 9.22 0.07 0.21
C LYS A 130 9.69 0.17 1.66
N VAL A 131 8.82 -0.15 2.63
CA VAL A 131 9.19 -0.19 4.04
C VAL A 131 10.36 -1.17 4.24
N TYR A 132 10.26 -2.39 3.66
CA TYR A 132 11.31 -3.39 3.81
C TYR A 132 12.61 -3.01 3.09
N PHE A 133 12.58 -2.27 1.99
CA PHE A 133 13.78 -1.76 1.32
C PHE A 133 14.50 -0.68 2.15
N LEU A 134 13.78 0.07 2.98
CA LEU A 134 14.36 1.11 3.82
C LEU A 134 14.88 0.60 5.16
N TYR A 135 14.45 -0.60 5.62
CA TYR A 135 15.02 -1.18 6.83
C TYR A 135 16.52 -1.40 6.69
N ASN A 136 17.28 -0.86 7.65
CA ASN A 136 18.73 -0.92 7.67
C ASN A 136 19.41 -0.37 6.40
N TYR A 137 18.79 0.62 5.75
CA TYR A 137 19.42 1.31 4.63
C TYR A 137 20.78 1.89 5.08
N PRO A 138 21.88 1.74 4.29
CA PRO A 138 21.94 1.17 2.94
C PRO A 138 22.24 -0.35 2.88
N LEU A 139 22.24 -1.08 4.00
CA LEU A 139 22.65 -2.50 4.06
C LEU A 139 21.68 -3.47 3.39
N LEU A 140 20.44 -3.02 3.06
CA LEU A 140 19.40 -3.79 2.36
C LEU A 140 19.10 -5.18 2.98
N THR A 141 19.24 -5.33 4.29
CA THR A 141 19.13 -6.61 5.03
C THR A 141 17.78 -7.32 4.79
N TYR A 142 16.73 -6.55 4.51
CA TYR A 142 15.38 -7.08 4.28
C TYR A 142 14.91 -6.95 2.84
N ALA A 143 15.83 -6.71 1.89
CA ALA A 143 15.50 -6.51 0.48
C ALA A 143 14.75 -7.71 -0.13
N GLU A 144 15.09 -8.94 0.24
CA GLU A 144 14.37 -10.15 -0.19
C GLU A 144 12.87 -10.08 0.15
N LYS A 145 12.52 -9.71 1.39
CA LYS A 145 11.11 -9.52 1.79
C LYS A 145 10.43 -8.43 0.96
N GLY A 146 11.14 -7.33 0.69
CA GLY A 146 10.67 -6.27 -0.19
C GLY A 146 10.37 -6.80 -1.58
N ARG A 147 11.27 -7.58 -2.18
CA ARG A 147 11.09 -8.17 -3.52
C ARG A 147 9.93 -9.17 -3.56
N LEU A 148 9.78 -10.02 -2.55
CA LEU A 148 8.61 -10.93 -2.45
C LEU A 148 7.28 -10.16 -2.42
N LEU A 149 7.22 -9.03 -1.72
CA LEU A 149 6.03 -8.17 -1.71
C LEU A 149 5.78 -7.48 -3.05
N CYS A 150 6.84 -7.09 -3.77
CA CYS A 150 6.72 -6.61 -5.15
C CYS A 150 6.10 -7.66 -6.07
N GLN A 151 6.59 -8.91 -5.98
CA GLN A 151 6.04 -10.02 -6.76
C GLN A 151 4.56 -10.25 -6.43
N GLU A 152 4.21 -10.17 -5.15
CA GLU A 152 2.84 -10.32 -4.68
C GLU A 152 1.92 -9.18 -5.17
N ALA A 153 2.41 -7.93 -5.21
CA ALA A 153 1.68 -6.80 -5.78
C ALA A 153 1.40 -7.01 -7.28
N VAL A 154 2.43 -7.39 -8.05
CA VAL A 154 2.30 -7.67 -9.50
C VAL A 154 1.37 -8.86 -9.74
N ARG A 155 1.41 -9.91 -8.92
CA ARG A 155 0.51 -11.06 -9.04
C ARG A 155 -0.95 -10.66 -8.94
N ARG A 156 -1.29 -9.67 -8.10
CA ARG A 156 -2.66 -9.15 -7.95
C ARG A 156 -3.11 -8.26 -9.09
N HIS A 157 -2.16 -7.56 -9.72
CA HIS A 157 -2.47 -6.66 -10.84
C HIS A 157 -1.41 -6.78 -11.95
N PRO A 158 -1.39 -7.92 -12.69
CA PRO A 158 -0.29 -8.28 -13.59
C PRO A 158 -0.16 -7.39 -14.83
N TYR A 159 -1.17 -6.61 -15.17
CA TYR A 159 -1.21 -5.71 -16.31
C TYR A 159 -1.14 -4.22 -15.92
N ASN A 160 -0.74 -3.92 -14.68
CA ASN A 160 -0.50 -2.55 -14.24
C ASN A 160 0.92 -2.14 -14.69
N ASP A 161 1.01 -1.36 -15.76
CA ASP A 161 2.27 -0.91 -16.34
C ASP A 161 3.06 -0.02 -15.38
N PHE A 162 2.40 0.90 -14.69
CA PHE A 162 3.04 1.76 -13.69
C PHE A 162 3.68 0.95 -12.55
N LEU A 163 2.96 -0.04 -12.03
CA LEU A 163 3.48 -0.92 -10.98
C LEU A 163 4.67 -1.72 -11.50
N LEU A 164 4.53 -2.37 -12.66
CA LEU A 164 5.59 -3.23 -13.19
C LEU A 164 6.84 -2.43 -13.61
N ILE A 165 6.69 -1.20 -14.12
CA ILE A 165 7.83 -0.30 -14.38
C ILE A 165 8.61 -0.04 -13.09
N ASN A 166 7.93 0.34 -12.00
CA ASN A 166 8.61 0.64 -10.74
C ASN A 166 9.24 -0.62 -10.12
N VAL A 167 8.56 -1.75 -10.19
CA VAL A 167 9.12 -3.05 -9.72
C VAL A 167 10.34 -3.45 -10.55
N ALA A 168 10.28 -3.32 -11.87
CA ALA A 168 11.42 -3.62 -12.75
C ALA A 168 12.64 -2.75 -12.41
N ILE A 169 12.43 -1.46 -12.14
CA ILE A 169 13.51 -0.55 -11.71
C ILE A 169 14.17 -1.07 -10.43
N VAL A 170 13.38 -1.37 -9.39
CA VAL A 170 13.89 -1.91 -8.11
C VAL A 170 14.67 -3.21 -8.32
N PHE A 171 14.19 -4.12 -9.16
CA PHE A 171 14.88 -5.38 -9.45
C PHE A 171 16.20 -5.15 -10.21
N VAL A 172 16.20 -4.24 -11.18
CA VAL A 172 17.42 -3.89 -11.92
C VAL A 172 18.46 -3.21 -11.00
N GLU A 173 18.05 -2.35 -10.09
CA GLU A 173 18.92 -1.73 -9.07
C GLU A 173 19.56 -2.79 -8.17
N GLN A 174 18.84 -3.84 -7.83
CA GLN A 174 19.28 -4.92 -6.96
C GLN A 174 19.80 -6.14 -7.73
N TRP A 175 20.11 -6.01 -9.02
CA TRP A 175 20.46 -7.12 -9.91
C TRP A 175 21.50 -8.11 -9.36
N PRO A 176 22.59 -7.67 -8.69
CA PRO A 176 23.57 -8.59 -8.11
C PRO A 176 23.04 -9.43 -6.95
N LEU A 177 21.92 -9.02 -6.34
CA LEU A 177 21.29 -9.70 -5.20
C LEU A 177 20.16 -10.62 -5.64
N LEU A 178 19.79 -10.63 -6.94
CA LEU A 178 18.68 -11.44 -7.43
C LEU A 178 19.10 -12.88 -7.64
N GLU A 179 18.25 -13.79 -7.18
CA GLU A 179 18.32 -15.19 -7.55
C GLU A 179 17.87 -15.43 -8.99
N SER A 180 18.25 -16.57 -9.58
CA SER A 180 17.83 -16.94 -10.95
C SER A 180 16.30 -16.99 -11.07
N SER A 181 15.63 -17.51 -10.06
CA SER A 181 14.16 -17.56 -9.97
C SER A 181 13.50 -16.20 -10.02
N GLU A 182 14.11 -15.19 -9.39
CA GLU A 182 13.60 -13.81 -9.40
C GLU A 182 13.82 -13.14 -10.77
N LYS A 183 14.95 -13.43 -11.43
CA LYS A 183 15.23 -12.97 -12.80
C LYS A 183 14.27 -13.58 -13.81
N ASP A 184 14.00 -14.89 -13.69
CA ASP A 184 13.02 -15.59 -14.53
C ASP A 184 11.61 -15.04 -14.32
N TRP A 185 11.21 -14.81 -13.08
CA TRP A 185 9.93 -14.18 -12.76
C TRP A 185 9.81 -12.78 -13.37
N LEU A 186 10.87 -11.96 -13.28
CA LEU A 186 10.88 -10.61 -13.86
C LEU A 186 10.74 -10.70 -15.39
N ARG A 187 11.53 -11.56 -16.05
CA ARG A 187 11.43 -11.80 -17.51
C ARG A 187 10.01 -12.13 -17.91
N ASP A 188 9.39 -13.14 -17.28
CA ASP A 188 8.05 -13.60 -17.63
C ASP A 188 6.98 -12.53 -17.37
N SER A 189 7.16 -11.70 -16.34
CA SER A 189 6.26 -10.59 -16.05
C SER A 189 6.37 -9.47 -17.08
N LEU A 190 7.59 -9.13 -17.51
CA LEU A 190 7.83 -8.15 -18.58
C LEU A 190 7.29 -8.65 -19.93
N GLN A 191 7.56 -9.90 -20.30
CA GLN A 191 7.09 -10.49 -21.55
C GLN A 191 5.56 -10.48 -21.65
N ARG A 192 4.85 -10.81 -20.57
CA ARG A 192 3.38 -10.74 -20.56
C ARG A 192 2.84 -9.37 -20.84
N LEU A 193 3.45 -8.31 -20.30
CA LEU A 193 2.98 -6.95 -20.52
C LEU A 193 3.38 -6.45 -21.91
N ILE A 194 4.58 -6.77 -22.40
CA ILE A 194 5.04 -6.44 -23.73
C ILE A 194 4.14 -7.07 -24.80
N ALA A 195 3.65 -8.29 -24.58
CA ALA A 195 2.76 -8.98 -25.50
C ALA A 195 1.41 -8.25 -25.72
N VAL A 196 0.96 -7.46 -24.73
CA VAL A 196 -0.30 -6.70 -24.82
C VAL A 196 -0.07 -5.21 -25.06
N ASP A 197 1.12 -4.71 -24.82
CA ASP A 197 1.47 -3.30 -24.93
C ASP A 197 2.90 -3.10 -25.45
N SER A 198 3.02 -2.92 -26.76
CA SER A 198 4.30 -2.73 -27.44
C SER A 198 5.07 -1.46 -27.01
N GLY A 199 4.39 -0.47 -26.42
CA GLY A 199 5.01 0.76 -25.91
C GLY A 199 5.64 0.65 -24.52
N PHE A 200 5.47 -0.50 -23.85
CA PHE A 200 5.90 -0.69 -22.46
C PHE A 200 7.40 -0.48 -22.26
N ILE A 201 8.25 -1.10 -23.09
CA ILE A 201 9.72 -0.97 -22.97
C ILE A 201 10.17 0.48 -23.10
N LYS A 202 9.56 1.24 -24.04
CA LYS A 202 9.86 2.67 -24.18
C LYS A 202 9.54 3.45 -22.91
N ARG A 203 8.40 3.15 -22.24
CA ARG A 203 8.05 3.81 -20.97
C ARG A 203 9.00 3.42 -19.84
N LEU A 204 9.39 2.14 -19.75
CA LEU A 204 10.39 1.67 -18.79
C LEU A 204 11.74 2.39 -19.01
N LYS A 205 12.26 2.44 -20.25
CA LYS A 205 13.49 3.17 -20.60
C LYS A 205 13.38 4.67 -20.25
N ASN A 206 12.24 5.29 -20.53
CA ASN A 206 12.01 6.70 -20.20
C ASN A 206 12.01 6.94 -18.68
N LYS A 207 11.33 6.07 -17.93
CA LYS A 207 11.31 6.17 -16.46
C LYS A 207 12.67 5.95 -15.86
N TRP A 208 13.43 4.97 -16.35
CA TRP A 208 14.81 4.73 -15.94
C TRP A 208 15.69 5.96 -16.19
N ARG A 209 15.59 6.57 -17.40
CA ARG A 209 16.37 7.77 -17.76
C ARG A 209 16.09 8.97 -16.87
N GLN A 210 14.86 9.11 -16.37
CA GLN A 210 14.52 10.16 -15.40
C GLN A 210 15.31 10.00 -14.10
N ASN A 211 15.56 8.76 -13.66
CA ASN A 211 16.26 8.48 -12.41
C ASN A 211 17.80 8.51 -12.58
N TYR A 212 18.34 7.98 -13.70
CA TYR A 212 19.78 7.68 -13.84
C TYR A 212 20.48 8.43 -14.97
N LYS A 213 19.76 9.22 -15.76
CA LYS A 213 20.26 9.99 -16.91
C LYS A 213 20.94 9.16 -18.01
N GLU A 214 20.93 7.83 -17.91
CA GLU A 214 21.48 6.89 -18.87
C GLU A 214 20.59 5.64 -18.96
N THR A 215 20.77 4.81 -19.98
CA THR A 215 19.95 3.59 -20.18
C THR A 215 20.79 2.32 -20.30
N ARG A 216 22.11 2.44 -20.46
CA ARG A 216 23.00 1.32 -20.79
C ARG A 216 22.92 0.18 -19.77
N SER A 217 22.86 0.50 -18.46
CA SER A 217 22.76 -0.53 -17.42
C SER A 217 21.43 -1.28 -17.49
N LEU A 218 20.32 -0.58 -17.73
CA LEU A 218 19.01 -1.20 -17.95
C LEU A 218 19.02 -2.08 -19.20
N GLU A 219 19.56 -1.58 -20.34
CA GLU A 219 19.62 -2.31 -21.59
C GLU A 219 20.41 -3.61 -21.46
N LEU A 220 21.54 -3.59 -20.78
CA LEU A 220 22.33 -4.80 -20.49
C LEU A 220 21.52 -5.83 -19.68
N LYS A 221 20.72 -5.39 -18.71
CA LYS A 221 19.89 -6.30 -17.90
C LYS A 221 18.68 -6.84 -18.69
N LEU A 222 18.08 -6.01 -19.53
CA LEU A 222 17.05 -6.47 -20.48
C LEU A 222 17.61 -7.50 -21.45
N ALA A 223 18.83 -7.28 -21.94
CA ALA A 223 19.57 -8.22 -22.78
C ALA A 223 19.80 -9.56 -22.08
N GLU A 224 20.29 -9.55 -20.83
CA GLU A 224 20.44 -10.76 -20.03
C GLU A 224 19.10 -11.53 -19.84
N LEU A 225 17.95 -10.83 -19.89
CA LEU A 225 16.61 -11.43 -19.86
C LEU A 225 16.09 -11.88 -21.24
N GLY A 226 16.88 -11.67 -22.33
CA GLY A 226 16.44 -11.97 -23.70
C GLY A 226 15.38 -11.02 -24.26
N LEU A 227 15.36 -9.75 -23.81
CA LEU A 227 14.40 -8.72 -24.18
C LEU A 227 15.02 -7.60 -25.06
N GLU A 228 16.12 -7.89 -25.75
CA GLU A 228 16.92 -6.92 -26.55
C GLU A 228 16.20 -6.38 -27.79
N SER A 229 15.36 -7.18 -28.42
CA SER A 229 14.84 -6.94 -29.77
C SER A 229 13.46 -6.29 -29.83
N LEU A 230 13.03 -5.62 -28.77
CA LEU A 230 11.67 -5.10 -28.63
C LEU A 230 11.59 -3.57 -28.76
N ASP A 231 12.47 -2.97 -29.57
CA ASP A 231 12.42 -1.54 -29.95
C ASP A 231 11.50 -1.31 -31.14
#